data_6ba01b1e4dbba0f35cc11cec47e96323
#
_entry.id   6ba01b1e4dbba0f35cc11cec47e96323
#
_cell.length_a   1.000
_cell.length_b   1.000
_cell.length_c   1.000
_cell.angle_alpha   90.00
_cell.angle_beta   90.00
_cell.angle_gamma   90.00
#
_symmetry.space_group_name_H-M   'P 1'
#
loop_
_entity.id
_entity.type
_entity.pdbx_description
1 polymer ?
#
loop_
_entity_poly.entity_id
_entity_poly.type
_entity_poly.pdbx_seq_one_letter_code
_entity_poly.pdbx_strand_id
1 'polypeptide(L)'
;MNPPIAVDVDGNELLEFRTGHERDLERLDPDVPLPLSLVVGRHQGSTLLVLNRRRGRWELPGGMIDRGETPGAAAVREFVEETGQAAPDVAYIGLAVFRLKPDNRVEYAAVYGAVLGGRTPFEPNDEVEAIRWWDGADIPNLSALDAEICRSLQRRHRSRCGE
;
A
#
# COMPACT_ATOMS: atom_id res chain seq x y z
N MET A 1 -11.60 14.35 -17.84
CA MET A 1 -11.28 13.35 -16.78
C MET A 1 -10.09 12.52 -17.24
N ASN A 2 -9.06 12.45 -16.44
CA ASN A 2 -7.89 11.64 -16.79
C ASN A 2 -8.22 10.15 -16.63
N PRO A 3 -7.66 9.27 -17.50
CA PRO A 3 -7.83 7.84 -17.34
C PRO A 3 -7.16 7.37 -16.03
N PRO A 4 -7.62 6.24 -15.44
CA PRO A 4 -6.96 5.66 -14.30
C PRO A 4 -5.52 5.24 -14.64
N ILE A 5 -4.63 5.28 -13.65
CA ILE A 5 -3.23 4.88 -13.85
C ILE A 5 -3.03 3.36 -13.75
N ALA A 6 -3.97 2.65 -13.16
CA ALA A 6 -4.05 1.20 -13.16
C ALA A 6 -5.48 0.73 -12.99
N VAL A 7 -5.79 -0.45 -13.54
CA VAL A 7 -7.09 -1.13 -13.39
C VAL A 7 -6.82 -2.60 -13.09
N ASP A 8 -7.49 -3.15 -12.09
CA ASP A 8 -7.38 -4.57 -11.77
C ASP A 8 -8.40 -5.44 -12.54
N VAL A 9 -8.32 -6.75 -12.34
CA VAL A 9 -9.19 -7.71 -13.04
C VAL A 9 -10.68 -7.61 -12.63
N ASP A 10 -10.99 -7.02 -11.48
CA ASP A 10 -12.35 -6.79 -11.00
C ASP A 10 -12.89 -5.42 -11.43
N GLY A 11 -12.09 -4.64 -12.13
CA GLY A 11 -12.45 -3.32 -12.60
C GLY A 11 -12.26 -2.21 -11.55
N ASN A 12 -11.60 -2.49 -10.43
CA ASN A 12 -11.18 -1.44 -9.51
C ASN A 12 -10.07 -0.62 -10.13
N GLU A 13 -10.03 0.66 -9.84
CA GLU A 13 -9.13 1.61 -10.47
C GLU A 13 -8.28 2.33 -9.42
N LEU A 14 -7.00 2.50 -9.72
CA LEU A 14 -6.16 3.49 -9.10
C LEU A 14 -6.23 4.75 -9.96
N LEU A 15 -6.91 5.77 -9.48
CA LEU A 15 -7.12 7.02 -10.23
C LEU A 15 -5.88 7.90 -10.18
N GLU A 16 -5.21 7.91 -9.03
CA GLU A 16 -4.15 8.86 -8.75
C GLU A 16 -3.28 8.36 -7.60
N PHE A 17 -2.00 8.66 -7.64
CA PHE A 17 -1.09 8.53 -6.52
C PHE A 17 -0.33 9.84 -6.33
N ARG A 18 -0.63 10.55 -5.25
CA ARG A 18 -0.05 11.85 -4.91
C ARG A 18 1.02 11.69 -3.85
N THR A 19 2.24 12.06 -4.14
CA THR A 19 3.26 12.22 -3.09
C THR A 19 3.11 13.58 -2.42
N GLY A 20 3.47 13.68 -1.15
CA GLY A 20 3.30 14.91 -0.40
C GLY A 20 3.68 14.73 1.07
N HIS A 21 3.13 15.59 1.90
CA HIS A 21 3.35 15.60 3.34
C HIS A 21 2.14 15.05 4.09
N GLU A 22 2.36 14.39 5.22
CA GLU A 22 1.26 13.81 6.03
C GLU A 22 0.22 14.86 6.45
N ARG A 23 0.65 16.10 6.68
CA ARG A 23 -0.27 17.22 6.98
C ARG A 23 -1.28 17.50 5.86
N ASP A 24 -1.00 17.05 4.64
CA ASP A 24 -1.94 17.22 3.52
C ASP A 24 -3.21 16.37 3.71
N LEU A 25 -3.15 15.33 4.56
CA LEU A 25 -4.31 14.52 4.93
C LEU A 25 -5.41 15.33 5.66
N GLU A 26 -5.04 16.46 6.28
CA GLU A 26 -5.99 17.35 6.95
C GLU A 26 -6.84 18.20 5.97
N ARG A 27 -6.44 18.21 4.69
CA ARG A 27 -7.05 19.04 3.64
C ARG A 27 -7.72 18.23 2.54
N LEU A 28 -7.97 16.94 2.79
CA LEU A 28 -8.66 16.07 1.85
C LEU A 28 -10.12 16.47 1.71
N ASP A 29 -10.73 16.08 0.58
CA ASP A 29 -12.15 16.21 0.36
C ASP A 29 -12.92 15.48 1.48
N PRO A 30 -13.72 16.17 2.30
CA PRO A 30 -14.42 15.56 3.42
C PRO A 30 -15.51 14.57 2.99
N ASP A 31 -15.94 14.62 1.73
CA ASP A 31 -16.94 13.70 1.18
C ASP A 31 -16.32 12.38 0.69
N VAL A 32 -14.99 12.29 0.66
CA VAL A 32 -14.26 11.06 0.28
C VAL A 32 -13.61 10.46 1.53
N PRO A 33 -13.98 9.22 1.91
CA PRO A 33 -13.40 8.59 3.09
C PRO A 33 -11.94 8.21 2.92
N LEU A 34 -11.20 8.22 4.02
CA LEU A 34 -9.85 7.69 4.16
C LEU A 34 -9.89 6.48 5.10
N PRO A 35 -10.31 5.29 4.63
CA PRO A 35 -10.46 4.13 5.50
C PRO A 35 -9.18 3.31 5.68
N LEU A 36 -8.17 3.47 4.83
CA LEU A 36 -7.06 2.53 4.70
C LEU A 36 -5.70 3.19 4.89
N SER A 37 -4.78 2.42 5.48
CA SER A 37 -3.34 2.67 5.40
C SER A 37 -2.64 1.48 4.74
N LEU A 38 -1.66 1.77 3.88
CA LEU A 38 -0.82 0.77 3.21
C LEU A 38 0.65 1.02 3.55
N VAL A 39 1.46 -0.04 3.53
CA VAL A 39 2.89 0.04 3.82
C VAL A 39 3.73 -0.49 2.67
N VAL A 40 4.64 0.32 2.18
CA VAL A 40 5.72 -0.10 1.28
C VAL A 40 6.96 -0.36 2.12
N GLY A 41 7.07 -1.59 2.62
CA GLY A 41 8.20 -2.02 3.45
C GLY A 41 9.30 -2.60 2.58
N ARG A 42 10.52 -2.07 2.71
CA ARG A 42 11.66 -2.47 1.87
C ARG A 42 12.80 -3.03 2.69
N HIS A 43 13.43 -4.07 2.15
CA HIS A 43 14.66 -4.64 2.68
C HIS A 43 15.54 -5.10 1.51
N GLN A 44 16.77 -4.59 1.46
CA GLN A 44 17.74 -4.94 0.42
C GLN A 44 17.20 -4.88 -1.02
N GLY A 45 16.46 -3.81 -1.33
CA GLY A 45 15.88 -3.58 -2.66
C GLY A 45 14.58 -4.32 -2.97
N SER A 46 14.14 -5.22 -2.10
CA SER A 46 12.85 -5.93 -2.24
C SER A 46 11.74 -5.26 -1.44
N THR A 47 10.51 -5.35 -1.93
CA THR A 47 9.30 -4.87 -1.25
C THR A 47 8.53 -6.05 -0.67
N LEU A 48 8.10 -5.94 0.58
CA LEU A 48 7.31 -6.98 1.23
C LEU A 48 5.87 -6.96 0.74
N LEU A 49 5.42 -8.07 0.16
CA LEU A 49 4.03 -8.32 -0.22
C LEU A 49 3.43 -9.42 0.64
N VAL A 50 2.12 -9.36 0.82
CA VAL A 50 1.32 -10.38 1.50
C VAL A 50 0.36 -11.05 0.51
N LEU A 51 0.17 -12.36 0.64
CA LEU A 51 -0.88 -13.08 -0.09
C LEU A 51 -2.15 -13.07 0.75
N ASN A 52 -3.12 -12.25 0.35
CA ASN A 52 -4.40 -12.13 1.03
C ASN A 52 -5.24 -13.40 0.80
N ARG A 53 -5.68 -14.04 1.90
CA ARG A 53 -6.45 -15.30 1.81
C ARG A 53 -7.77 -15.16 1.08
N ARG A 54 -8.47 -14.06 1.33
CA ARG A 54 -9.82 -13.86 0.76
C ARG A 54 -9.77 -13.51 -0.72
N ARG A 55 -8.82 -12.63 -1.11
CA ARG A 55 -8.68 -12.16 -2.49
C ARG A 55 -7.78 -13.03 -3.35
N GLY A 56 -6.91 -13.83 -2.74
CA GLY A 56 -5.95 -14.66 -3.46
C GLY A 56 -4.92 -13.85 -4.25
N ARG A 57 -4.58 -12.65 -3.76
CA ARG A 57 -3.67 -11.71 -4.45
C ARG A 57 -2.50 -11.31 -3.58
N TRP A 58 -1.37 -11.07 -4.25
CA TRP A 58 -0.21 -10.42 -3.66
C TRP A 58 -0.45 -8.92 -3.61
N GLU A 59 -0.44 -8.37 -2.41
CA GLU A 59 -0.80 -6.98 -2.10
C GLU A 59 0.23 -6.36 -1.17
N LEU A 60 0.24 -5.02 -1.10
CA LEU A 60 0.91 -4.32 -0.02
C LEU A 60 0.24 -4.63 1.32
N PRO A 61 1.02 -4.82 2.40
CA PRO A 61 0.45 -4.90 3.74
C PRO A 61 -0.30 -3.63 4.09
N GLY A 62 -1.37 -3.77 4.83
CA GLY A 62 -2.17 -2.66 5.30
C GLY A 62 -3.59 -3.07 5.63
N GLY A 63 -4.39 -2.13 6.06
CA GLY A 63 -5.76 -2.40 6.44
C GLY A 63 -6.49 -1.18 6.93
N MET A 64 -7.64 -1.44 7.56
CA MET A 64 -8.56 -0.41 8.02
C MET A 64 -7.97 0.39 9.18
N ILE A 65 -8.16 1.71 9.12
CA ILE A 65 -7.87 2.62 10.22
C ILE A 65 -8.99 2.51 11.24
N ASP A 66 -8.66 2.13 12.46
CA ASP A 66 -9.64 2.02 13.54
C ASP A 66 -10.09 3.40 14.01
N ARG A 67 -11.28 3.45 14.60
CA ARG A 67 -11.82 4.69 15.16
C ARG A 67 -10.87 5.26 16.22
N GLY A 68 -10.49 6.53 16.04
CA GLY A 68 -9.55 7.21 16.94
C GLY A 68 -8.07 6.90 16.71
N GLU A 69 -7.76 6.01 15.77
CA GLU A 69 -6.41 5.69 15.37
C GLU A 69 -5.91 6.67 14.29
N THR A 70 -4.64 7.04 14.35
CA THR A 70 -4.04 7.80 13.24
C THR A 70 -3.73 6.86 12.07
N PRO A 71 -3.70 7.37 10.82
CA PRO A 71 -3.30 6.54 9.68
C PRO A 71 -1.92 5.90 9.84
N GLY A 72 -0.95 6.61 10.42
CA GLY A 72 0.39 6.08 10.68
C GLY A 72 0.39 4.95 11.72
N ALA A 73 -0.39 5.07 12.79
CA ALA A 73 -0.54 4.02 13.79
C ALA A 73 -1.20 2.76 13.20
N ALA A 74 -2.23 2.94 12.36
CA ALA A 74 -2.88 1.85 11.64
C ALA A 74 -1.89 1.15 10.70
N ALA A 75 -1.06 1.89 9.99
CA ALA A 75 -0.03 1.34 9.11
C ALA A 75 0.92 0.39 9.87
N VAL A 76 1.43 0.81 11.02
CA VAL A 76 2.31 -0.02 11.85
C VAL A 76 1.59 -1.24 12.39
N ARG A 77 0.40 -1.07 12.95
CA ARG A 77 -0.40 -2.17 13.55
C ARG A 77 -0.72 -3.24 12.50
N GLU A 78 -1.29 -2.85 11.38
CA GLU A 78 -1.65 -3.77 10.29
C GLU A 78 -0.42 -4.49 9.73
N PHE A 79 0.68 -3.75 9.53
CA PHE A 79 1.92 -4.35 9.04
C PHE A 79 2.42 -5.47 9.96
N VAL A 80 2.44 -5.25 11.28
CA VAL A 80 2.87 -6.26 12.25
C VAL A 80 1.89 -7.44 12.30
N GLU A 81 0.58 -7.17 12.33
CA GLU A 81 -0.46 -8.20 12.37
C GLU A 81 -0.41 -9.11 11.14
N GLU A 82 -0.26 -8.54 9.96
CA GLU A 82 -0.28 -9.30 8.71
C GLU A 82 1.04 -10.00 8.40
N THR A 83 2.18 -9.40 8.73
CA THR A 83 3.49 -9.88 8.27
C THR A 83 4.32 -10.59 9.33
N GLY A 84 4.01 -10.38 10.61
CA GLY A 84 4.82 -10.89 11.73
C GLY A 84 6.22 -10.28 11.80
N GLN A 85 6.51 -9.27 10.99
CA GLN A 85 7.79 -8.56 11.07
C GLN A 85 7.82 -7.61 12.27
N ALA A 86 9.02 -7.23 12.70
CA ALA A 86 9.18 -6.22 13.74
C ALA A 86 8.51 -4.90 13.34
N ALA A 87 7.93 -4.19 14.32
CA ALA A 87 7.28 -2.91 14.08
C ALA A 87 8.28 -1.90 13.49
N PRO A 88 8.05 -1.40 12.27
CA PRO A 88 8.96 -0.47 11.63
C PRO A 88 8.67 0.97 12.03
N ASP A 89 9.66 1.84 11.87
CA ASP A 89 9.42 3.27 11.76
C ASP A 89 8.86 3.56 10.37
N VAL A 90 7.68 4.17 10.30
CA VAL A 90 7.03 4.50 9.04
C VAL A 90 7.09 5.98 8.76
N ALA A 91 7.27 6.34 7.48
CA ALA A 91 7.19 7.72 7.00
C ALA A 91 6.10 7.82 5.94
N TYR A 92 5.24 8.83 6.06
CA TYR A 92 4.24 9.09 5.03
C TYR A 92 4.90 9.39 3.68
N ILE A 93 4.43 8.74 2.63
CA ILE A 93 4.97 8.92 1.27
C ILE A 93 3.93 9.40 0.26
N GLY A 94 2.66 9.16 0.49
CA GLY A 94 1.65 9.62 -0.45
C GLY A 94 0.24 9.14 -0.15
N LEU A 95 -0.66 9.59 -1.02
CA LEU A 95 -2.08 9.27 -1.00
C LEU A 95 -2.46 8.54 -2.29
N ALA A 96 -3.04 7.36 -2.15
CA ALA A 96 -3.69 6.66 -3.24
C ALA A 96 -5.17 7.02 -3.31
N VAL A 97 -5.69 7.22 -4.52
CA VAL A 97 -7.10 7.50 -4.77
C VAL A 97 -7.66 6.36 -5.59
N PHE A 98 -8.60 5.60 -5.02
CA PHE A 98 -9.22 4.45 -5.66
C PHE A 98 -10.66 4.73 -6.06
N ARG A 99 -11.10 4.12 -7.18
CA ARG A 99 -12.51 3.93 -7.50
C ARG A 99 -12.81 2.44 -7.47
N LEU A 100 -13.71 2.02 -6.61
CA LEU A 100 -13.94 0.62 -6.29
C LEU A 100 -15.29 0.14 -6.78
N LYS A 101 -15.32 -1.08 -7.32
CA LYS A 101 -16.54 -1.76 -7.72
C LYS A 101 -17.24 -2.41 -6.50
N PRO A 102 -18.57 -2.68 -6.58
CA PRO A 102 -19.47 -2.50 -7.75
C PRO A 102 -20.10 -1.09 -7.87
N ASP A 103 -20.04 -0.28 -6.82
CA ASP A 103 -20.77 0.99 -6.70
C ASP A 103 -19.99 2.22 -7.18
N ASN A 104 -18.77 2.03 -7.67
CA ASN A 104 -17.86 3.08 -8.12
C ASN A 104 -17.52 4.11 -7.02
N ARG A 105 -17.56 3.70 -5.76
CA ARG A 105 -17.19 4.59 -4.66
C ARG A 105 -15.73 4.98 -4.75
N VAL A 106 -15.43 6.21 -4.40
CA VAL A 106 -14.06 6.72 -4.31
C VAL A 106 -13.60 6.67 -2.87
N GLU A 107 -12.40 6.14 -2.64
CA GLU A 107 -11.77 6.06 -1.32
C GLU A 107 -10.31 6.47 -1.41
N TYR A 108 -9.81 7.03 -0.32
CA TYR A 108 -8.38 7.29 -0.13
C TYR A 108 -7.70 6.16 0.64
N ALA A 109 -6.41 5.99 0.38
CA ALA A 109 -5.52 5.22 1.25
C ALA A 109 -4.25 6.04 1.53
N ALA A 110 -3.88 6.15 2.79
CA ALA A 110 -2.60 6.73 3.18
C ALA A 110 -1.49 5.69 2.97
N VAL A 111 -0.43 6.06 2.27
CA VAL A 111 0.68 5.16 1.96
C VAL A 111 1.92 5.58 2.72
N TYR A 112 2.46 4.64 3.47
CA TYR A 112 3.66 4.81 4.30
C TYR A 112 4.79 3.96 3.77
N GLY A 113 6.01 4.47 3.86
CA GLY A 113 7.23 3.75 3.56
C GLY A 113 7.96 3.32 4.83
N ALA A 114 8.64 2.20 4.76
CA ALA A 114 9.51 1.71 5.83
C ALA A 114 10.73 1.02 5.24
N VAL A 115 11.88 1.24 5.88
CA VAL A 115 13.10 0.45 5.62
C VAL A 115 13.23 -0.55 6.77
N LEU A 116 13.18 -1.84 6.43
CA LEU A 116 13.24 -2.91 7.41
C LEU A 116 14.69 -3.29 7.70
N GLY A 117 15.02 -3.43 8.97
CA GLY A 117 16.37 -3.80 9.42
C GLY A 117 16.73 -5.27 9.23
N GLY A 118 15.75 -6.12 8.92
CA GLY A 118 15.92 -7.55 8.76
C GLY A 118 14.66 -8.25 8.31
N ARG A 119 14.73 -9.57 8.21
CA ARG A 119 13.61 -10.44 7.85
C ARG A 119 13.35 -11.41 8.99
N THR A 120 12.11 -11.44 9.48
CA THR A 120 11.65 -12.41 10.47
C THR A 120 10.92 -13.55 9.74
N PRO A 121 11.11 -14.82 10.14
CA PRO A 121 10.32 -15.93 9.60
C PRO A 121 8.82 -15.66 9.74
N PHE A 122 8.08 -15.95 8.68
CA PHE A 122 6.63 -15.72 8.63
C PHE A 122 5.87 -16.96 9.06
N GLU A 123 4.82 -16.76 9.85
CA GLU A 123 3.81 -17.75 10.15
C GLU A 123 2.46 -17.32 9.57
N PRO A 124 1.76 -18.20 8.82
CA PRO A 124 0.42 -17.89 8.30
C PRO A 124 -0.56 -17.51 9.40
N ASN A 125 -1.45 -16.59 9.09
CA ASN A 125 -2.50 -16.13 9.99
C ASN A 125 -3.87 -16.14 9.27
N ASP A 126 -4.92 -15.63 9.92
CA ASP A 126 -6.28 -15.69 9.38
C ASP A 126 -6.48 -14.85 8.11
N GLU A 127 -5.66 -13.84 7.90
CA GLU A 127 -5.78 -12.91 6.77
C GLU A 127 -4.74 -13.15 5.69
N VAL A 128 -3.54 -13.60 6.07
CA VAL A 128 -2.39 -13.73 5.19
C VAL A 128 -1.90 -15.17 5.14
N GLU A 129 -1.85 -15.73 3.95
CA GLU A 129 -1.39 -17.10 3.69
C GLU A 129 0.13 -17.20 3.56
N ALA A 130 0.76 -16.18 2.95
CA ALA A 130 2.20 -16.16 2.69
C ALA A 130 2.70 -14.73 2.57
N ILE A 131 3.99 -14.53 2.73
CA ILE A 131 4.68 -13.28 2.38
C ILE A 131 5.68 -13.53 1.26
N ARG A 132 6.04 -12.46 0.55
CA ARG A 132 7.03 -12.48 -0.52
C ARG A 132 7.87 -11.21 -0.49
N TRP A 133 9.17 -11.38 -0.61
CA TRP A 133 10.11 -10.29 -0.85
C TRP A 133 10.22 -10.08 -2.37
N TRP A 134 9.45 -9.13 -2.86
CA TRP A 134 9.24 -8.91 -4.30
C TRP A 134 10.29 -7.99 -4.88
N ASP A 135 10.84 -8.38 -6.02
CA ASP A 135 11.88 -7.65 -6.76
C ASP A 135 11.35 -6.70 -7.84
N GLY A 136 10.04 -6.62 -8.01
CA GLY A 136 9.39 -5.79 -9.04
C GLY A 136 9.03 -6.51 -10.32
N ALA A 137 9.37 -7.80 -10.46
CA ALA A 137 9.02 -8.59 -11.64
C ALA A 137 7.52 -8.93 -11.68
N ASP A 138 6.99 -9.22 -12.87
CA ASP A 138 5.63 -9.69 -13.00
C ASP A 138 5.50 -11.09 -12.37
N ILE A 139 4.50 -11.24 -11.52
CA ILE A 139 4.18 -12.50 -10.84
C ILE A 139 2.68 -12.80 -10.95
N PRO A 140 2.28 -14.08 -10.92
CA PRO A 140 0.86 -14.44 -10.90
C PRO A 140 0.14 -13.82 -9.70
N ASN A 141 -1.11 -13.40 -9.90
CA ASN A 141 -2.00 -12.87 -8.86
C ASN A 141 -1.48 -11.60 -8.16
N LEU A 142 -0.61 -10.84 -8.81
CA LEU A 142 -0.16 -9.55 -8.30
C LEU A 142 -1.29 -8.51 -8.40
N SER A 143 -1.55 -7.79 -7.31
CA SER A 143 -2.45 -6.64 -7.32
C SER A 143 -1.89 -5.56 -8.28
N ALA A 144 -2.63 -5.30 -9.36
CA ALA A 144 -2.23 -4.30 -10.35
C ALA A 144 -2.16 -2.89 -9.74
N LEU A 145 -3.05 -2.58 -8.81
CA LEU A 145 -3.11 -1.26 -8.17
C LEU A 145 -1.91 -1.04 -7.24
N ASP A 146 -1.61 -2.02 -6.40
CA ASP A 146 -0.50 -1.95 -5.45
C ASP A 146 0.86 -1.97 -6.17
N ALA A 147 0.99 -2.78 -7.22
CA ALA A 147 2.17 -2.81 -8.05
C ALA A 147 2.44 -1.44 -8.71
N GLU A 148 1.40 -0.74 -9.15
CA GLU A 148 1.56 0.58 -9.75
C GLU A 148 1.97 1.64 -8.72
N ILE A 149 1.48 1.58 -7.48
CA ILE A 149 1.97 2.43 -6.39
C ILE A 149 3.48 2.24 -6.21
N CYS A 150 3.94 1.00 -6.13
CA CYS A 150 5.38 0.68 -6.00
C CYS A 150 6.20 1.19 -7.19
N ARG A 151 5.71 0.98 -8.40
CA ARG A 151 6.39 1.43 -9.63
C ARG A 151 6.44 2.95 -9.74
N SER A 152 5.39 3.64 -9.32
CA SER A 152 5.36 5.10 -9.26
C SER A 152 6.44 5.67 -8.35
N LEU A 153 6.67 5.04 -7.21
CA LEU A 153 7.72 5.43 -6.27
C LEU A 153 9.11 5.21 -6.85
N GLN A 154 9.34 4.10 -7.53
CA GLN A 154 10.63 3.80 -8.17
C GLN A 154 10.96 4.80 -9.29
N ARG A 155 9.99 5.17 -10.12
CA ARG A 155 10.16 6.19 -11.17
C ARG A 155 10.58 7.54 -10.60
N ARG A 156 9.96 7.97 -9.51
CA ARG A 156 10.28 9.24 -8.83
C ARG A 156 11.68 9.23 -8.22
N HIS A 157 12.12 8.09 -7.68
CA HIS A 157 13.45 7.97 -7.12
C HIS A 157 14.53 8.09 -8.22
N ARG A 158 14.33 7.45 -9.38
CA ARG A 158 15.25 7.55 -10.52
C ARG A 158 15.35 8.97 -11.07
N SER A 159 14.24 9.70 -11.13
CA SER A 159 14.23 11.08 -11.61
C SER A 159 15.02 12.03 -10.69
N ARG A 160 15.09 11.75 -9.39
CA ARG A 160 15.86 12.54 -8.42
C ARG A 160 17.37 12.23 -8.42
N CYS A 161 17.74 11.04 -8.85
CA CYS A 161 19.14 10.60 -8.91
C CYS A 161 19.81 10.89 -10.27
N GLY A 162 19.06 11.38 -11.23
CA GLY A 162 19.51 11.66 -12.61
C GLY A 162 19.79 13.14 -12.92
N GLU A 163 19.75 14.04 -11.90
CA GLU A 163 20.14 15.45 -12.03
C GLU A 163 21.50 15.70 -11.40
#